data_a874ff53fab7b1bff0b698a16a884d4d
#
_entry.id   a874ff53fab7b1bff0b698a16a884d4d
#
_cell.length_a   1.000
_cell.length_b   1.000
_cell.length_c   1.000
_cell.angle_alpha   90.00
_cell.angle_beta   90.00
_cell.angle_gamma   90.00
#
_symmetry.space_group_name_H-M   'P 1'
#
loop_
_entity.id
_entity.type
_entity.pdbx_description
1 polymer ?
#
loop_
_entity_poly.entity_id
_entity_poly.type
_entity_poly.pdbx_seq_one_letter_code
_entity_poly.pdbx_strand_id
1 'polypeptide(L)'
;MSDESKDGERTTRPGLEDLPPQLGEDEFYRALASLQRRRLLYYLLETPESTVDELATVLTGWEATATGKIHTQADRSEYQIQLVHSHLPLLADVGLIDYAPATGSVRLEPLHHRVEEIIRQSVAVEDGSVSPNDA
;
A
#
# COMPACT_ATOMS: atom_id res chain seq x y z
N MET A 1 -40.89 -8.99 -9.96
CA MET A 1 -40.28 -8.59 -9.89
C MET A 1 -39.84 -8.25 -9.38
N SER A 2 -39.60 -8.41 -8.87
CA SER A 2 -39.14 -7.99 -8.47
C SER A 2 -38.36 -8.06 -8.35
N ASP A 3 -37.93 -8.60 -8.19
CA ASP A 3 -37.12 -8.41 -8.08
C ASP A 3 -36.58 -8.10 -8.70
N GLU A 4 -36.64 -8.35 -8.97
CA GLU A 4 -36.13 -7.85 -9.59
C GLU A 4 -35.79 -6.63 -9.49
N SER A 5 -36.14 -6.30 -9.03
CA SER A 5 -35.84 -4.97 -8.81
C SER A 5 -34.49 -4.83 -8.24
N LYS A 6 -34.08 -5.63 -7.45
CA LYS A 6 -32.79 -5.48 -6.95
C LYS A 6 -31.78 -5.69 -7.98
N ASP A 7 -32.09 -6.44 -8.93
CA ASP A 7 -31.16 -6.58 -10.02
C ASP A 7 -30.98 -5.30 -10.77
N GLY A 8 -32.03 -4.56 -10.94
CA GLY A 8 -31.90 -3.31 -11.63
C GLY A 8 -31.00 -2.36 -10.92
N GLU A 9 -31.03 -2.41 -9.62
CA GLU A 9 -30.18 -1.48 -8.90
C GLU A 9 -28.74 -1.72 -9.12
N ARG A 10 -28.35 -2.97 -9.23
CA ARG A 10 -26.95 -3.24 -9.42
C ARG A 10 -26.46 -2.68 -10.73
N THR A 11 -27.30 -2.66 -11.71
CA THR A 11 -26.86 -2.21 -13.02
C THR A 11 -26.84 -0.72 -13.16
N THR A 12 -27.36 0.02 -12.18
CA THR A 12 -27.32 1.46 -12.28
C THR A 12 -25.92 2.02 -12.03
N ARG A 13 -25.02 1.21 -11.54
CA ARG A 13 -23.64 1.63 -11.30
C ARG A 13 -22.70 0.60 -11.85
N PRO A 14 -22.45 0.66 -13.16
CA PRO A 14 -21.58 -0.32 -13.79
C PRO A 14 -20.21 -0.31 -13.14
N GLY A 15 -19.71 -1.49 -12.84
CA GLY A 15 -18.38 -1.63 -12.24
C GLY A 15 -18.36 -1.57 -10.74
N LEU A 16 -19.46 -1.20 -10.11
CA LEU A 16 -19.47 -1.09 -8.66
C LEU A 16 -19.35 -2.45 -8.00
N GLU A 17 -20.03 -3.45 -8.54
CA GLU A 17 -19.95 -4.78 -7.95
C GLU A 17 -18.61 -5.44 -8.21
N ASP A 18 -17.78 -4.84 -9.07
CA ASP A 18 -16.44 -5.37 -9.31
C ASP A 18 -15.41 -4.84 -8.35
N LEU A 19 -15.81 -3.95 -7.45
CA LEU A 19 -14.87 -3.37 -6.51
C LEU A 19 -14.57 -4.36 -5.39
N PRO A 20 -13.32 -4.42 -4.95
CA PRO A 20 -12.99 -5.34 -3.86
C PRO A 20 -13.57 -4.87 -2.54
N PRO A 21 -13.86 -5.81 -1.64
CA PRO A 21 -14.41 -5.46 -0.33
C PRO A 21 -13.50 -4.52 0.46
N GLN A 22 -12.20 -4.54 0.23
CA GLN A 22 -11.30 -3.66 0.97
C GLN A 22 -11.67 -2.21 0.83
N LEU A 23 -12.25 -1.81 -0.31
CA LEU A 23 -12.57 -0.41 -0.53
C LEU A 23 -13.70 0.08 0.36
N GLY A 24 -14.39 -0.84 1.05
CA GLY A 24 -15.41 -0.45 2.01
C GLY A 24 -14.98 -0.55 3.46
N GLU A 25 -13.69 -0.83 3.70
CA GLU A 25 -13.22 -1.07 5.06
C GLU A 25 -12.34 0.05 5.56
N ASP A 26 -12.60 0.49 6.78
CA ASP A 26 -11.80 1.55 7.38
C ASP A 26 -10.34 1.15 7.53
N GLU A 27 -10.09 -0.12 7.82
CA GLU A 27 -8.71 -0.58 7.99
C GLU A 27 -7.90 -0.42 6.73
N PHE A 28 -8.53 -0.60 5.56
CA PHE A 28 -7.82 -0.41 4.32
C PHE A 28 -7.33 1.03 4.19
N TYR A 29 -8.21 1.99 4.48
CA TYR A 29 -7.81 3.39 4.36
C TYR A 29 -6.83 3.78 5.44
N ARG A 30 -6.93 3.17 6.61
CA ARG A 30 -5.94 3.41 7.65
C ARG A 30 -4.58 2.91 7.21
N ALA A 31 -4.54 1.78 6.51
CA ALA A 31 -3.27 1.28 5.99
C ALA A 31 -2.65 2.28 5.05
N LEU A 32 -3.45 2.99 4.26
CA LEU A 32 -2.93 3.96 3.30
C LEU A 32 -2.70 5.34 3.90
N ALA A 33 -3.03 5.54 5.17
CA ALA A 33 -2.84 6.83 5.81
C ALA A 33 -1.40 7.12 6.16
N SER A 34 -0.53 6.12 6.10
CA SER A 34 0.88 6.29 6.44
C SER A 34 1.70 6.40 5.17
N LEU A 35 2.53 7.45 5.11
CA LEU A 35 3.44 7.64 4.00
C LEU A 35 4.34 6.42 3.80
N GLN A 36 4.86 5.88 4.88
CA GLN A 36 5.77 4.74 4.79
C GLN A 36 5.06 3.52 4.22
N ARG A 37 3.82 3.28 4.64
CA ARG A 37 3.10 2.13 4.13
C ARG A 37 2.75 2.30 2.64
N ARG A 38 2.43 3.52 2.21
CA ARG A 38 2.17 3.75 0.79
C ARG A 38 3.42 3.47 -0.05
N ARG A 39 4.58 3.93 0.41
CA ARG A 39 5.83 3.68 -0.30
C ARG A 39 6.17 2.20 -0.32
N LEU A 40 5.94 1.53 0.80
CA LEU A 40 6.21 0.09 0.89
C LEU A 40 5.37 -0.69 -0.11
N LEU A 41 4.09 -0.38 -0.16
CA LEU A 41 3.19 -1.05 -1.08
C LEU A 41 3.56 -0.77 -2.52
N TYR A 42 3.92 0.48 -2.81
CA TYR A 42 4.35 0.84 -4.16
C TYR A 42 5.58 0.05 -4.58
N TYR A 43 6.54 -0.07 -3.69
CA TYR A 43 7.73 -0.86 -3.99
C TYR A 43 7.37 -2.32 -4.27
N LEU A 44 6.44 -2.87 -3.49
CA LEU A 44 6.05 -4.26 -3.67
C LEU A 44 5.27 -4.48 -4.96
N LEU A 45 4.65 -3.45 -5.51
CA LEU A 45 4.02 -3.60 -6.82
C LEU A 45 5.05 -3.93 -7.89
N GLU A 46 6.26 -3.39 -7.75
CA GLU A 46 7.33 -3.67 -8.70
C GLU A 46 8.15 -4.89 -8.29
N THR A 47 8.23 -5.15 -7.00
CA THR A 47 9.03 -6.25 -6.46
C THR A 47 8.16 -7.02 -5.47
N PRO A 48 7.31 -7.93 -5.95
CA PRO A 48 6.28 -8.54 -5.10
C PRO A 48 6.79 -9.37 -3.94
N GLU A 49 8.05 -9.80 -3.97
CA GLU A 49 8.63 -10.57 -2.88
C GLU A 49 9.86 -9.86 -2.36
N SER A 50 9.91 -9.69 -1.04
CA SER A 50 10.99 -8.94 -0.42
C SER A 50 11.22 -9.45 0.99
N THR A 51 12.05 -8.74 1.75
CA THR A 51 12.30 -9.07 3.14
C THR A 51 12.26 -7.80 3.97
N VAL A 52 12.13 -7.99 5.29
CA VAL A 52 12.17 -6.86 6.21
C VAL A 52 13.46 -6.06 6.00
N ASP A 53 14.57 -6.77 5.85
CA ASP A 53 15.88 -6.11 5.69
C ASP A 53 15.91 -5.26 4.42
N GLU A 54 15.43 -5.81 3.33
CA GLU A 54 15.42 -5.09 2.07
C GLU A 54 14.50 -3.90 2.13
N LEU A 55 13.32 -4.07 2.72
CA LEU A 55 12.37 -2.98 2.83
C LEU A 55 12.89 -1.84 3.69
N ALA A 56 13.60 -2.17 4.76
CA ALA A 56 14.21 -1.13 5.60
C ALA A 56 15.20 -0.31 4.78
N THR A 57 16.01 -0.97 3.96
CA THR A 57 16.97 -0.27 3.12
C THR A 57 16.27 0.61 2.09
N VAL A 58 15.24 0.08 1.45
CA VAL A 58 14.53 0.81 0.41
C VAL A 58 13.86 2.05 0.99
N LEU A 59 13.17 1.90 2.11
CA LEU A 59 12.45 3.01 2.70
C LEU A 59 13.38 4.09 3.23
N THR A 60 14.49 3.68 3.82
CA THR A 60 15.49 4.63 4.29
C THR A 60 16.06 5.43 3.12
N GLY A 61 16.38 4.74 2.03
CA GLY A 61 16.89 5.42 0.85
C GLY A 61 15.87 6.34 0.21
N TRP A 62 14.61 5.93 0.18
CA TRP A 62 13.55 6.77 -0.37
C TRP A 62 13.43 8.06 0.43
N GLU A 63 13.43 7.93 1.77
CA GLU A 63 13.31 9.11 2.61
C GLU A 63 14.52 10.04 2.45
N ALA A 64 15.70 9.46 2.36
CA ALA A 64 16.90 10.26 2.17
C ALA A 64 16.83 11.06 0.86
N THR A 65 16.36 10.43 -0.21
CA THR A 65 16.22 11.09 -1.48
C THR A 65 15.16 12.18 -1.41
N ALA A 66 14.04 11.88 -0.77
CA ALA A 66 12.92 12.82 -0.72
C ALA A 66 13.25 14.06 0.10
N THR A 67 14.03 13.90 1.17
CA THR A 67 14.33 15.02 2.06
C THR A 67 15.68 15.66 1.76
N GLY A 68 16.52 15.01 0.98
CA GLY A 68 17.86 15.48 0.73
C GLY A 68 18.80 15.33 1.90
N LYS A 69 18.41 14.55 2.89
CA LYS A 69 19.22 14.35 4.09
C LYS A 69 19.88 12.99 4.05
N ILE A 70 21.07 12.93 4.65
CA ILE A 70 21.79 11.67 4.78
C ILE A 70 21.22 10.90 5.96
N HIS A 71 20.91 9.64 5.74
CA HIS A 71 20.39 8.78 6.79
C HIS A 71 21.45 7.79 7.22
N THR A 72 21.47 7.52 8.53
CA THR A 72 22.48 6.67 9.14
C THR A 72 21.96 5.25 9.31
N GLN A 73 22.86 4.39 9.78
CA GLN A 73 22.47 3.02 10.13
C GLN A 73 21.45 3.03 11.25
N ALA A 74 21.53 4.02 12.15
CA ALA A 74 20.53 4.13 13.22
C ALA A 74 19.16 4.44 12.66
N ASP A 75 19.10 5.30 11.66
CA ASP A 75 17.82 5.61 11.01
C ASP A 75 17.23 4.36 10.34
N ARG A 76 18.06 3.58 9.69
CA ARG A 76 17.61 2.36 9.06
C ARG A 76 17.08 1.37 10.09
N SER A 77 17.76 1.26 11.22
CA SER A 77 17.31 0.37 12.27
C SER A 77 15.96 0.78 12.82
N GLU A 78 15.73 2.08 12.91
CA GLU A 78 14.43 2.56 13.39
C GLU A 78 13.32 2.22 12.40
N TYR A 79 13.58 2.37 11.10
CA TYR A 79 12.60 1.93 10.09
C TYR A 79 12.32 0.45 10.22
N GLN A 80 13.36 -0.34 10.47
CA GLN A 80 13.18 -1.77 10.59
C GLN A 80 12.29 -2.13 11.78
N ILE A 81 12.50 -1.44 12.89
CA ILE A 81 11.68 -1.67 14.08
C ILE A 81 10.23 -1.33 13.78
N GLN A 82 9.98 -0.20 13.12
CA GLN A 82 8.62 0.19 12.79
C GLN A 82 7.98 -0.78 11.81
N LEU A 83 8.74 -1.30 10.87
CA LEU A 83 8.21 -2.29 9.95
C LEU A 83 7.72 -3.52 10.69
N VAL A 84 8.54 -4.05 11.58
CA VAL A 84 8.22 -5.30 12.26
C VAL A 84 7.07 -5.12 13.24
N HIS A 85 7.04 -3.99 13.95
CA HIS A 85 6.09 -3.83 15.02
C HIS A 85 4.79 -3.15 14.61
N SER A 86 4.78 -2.46 13.50
CA SER A 86 3.62 -1.68 13.14
C SER A 86 3.16 -1.90 11.71
N HIS A 87 4.01 -1.60 10.73
CA HIS A 87 3.55 -1.54 9.33
C HIS A 87 3.21 -2.92 8.76
N LEU A 88 4.09 -3.89 8.93
CA LEU A 88 3.86 -5.19 8.33
C LEU A 88 2.70 -5.94 8.97
N PRO A 89 2.56 -5.93 10.31
CA PRO A 89 1.38 -6.57 10.89
C PRO A 89 0.07 -5.93 10.43
N LEU A 90 0.03 -4.61 10.33
CA LEU A 90 -1.19 -3.95 9.89
C LEU A 90 -1.53 -4.31 8.45
N LEU A 91 -0.55 -4.27 7.57
CA LEU A 91 -0.78 -4.60 6.17
C LEU A 91 -1.20 -6.05 5.98
N ALA A 92 -0.65 -6.95 6.80
CA ALA A 92 -1.04 -8.36 6.75
C ALA A 92 -2.47 -8.52 7.24
N ASP A 93 -2.84 -7.81 8.30
CA ASP A 93 -4.20 -7.89 8.81
C ASP A 93 -5.23 -7.40 7.79
N VAL A 94 -4.87 -6.40 7.02
CA VAL A 94 -5.78 -5.88 6.00
C VAL A 94 -5.82 -6.77 4.77
N GLY A 95 -4.89 -7.71 4.66
CA GLY A 95 -4.89 -8.64 3.54
C GLY A 95 -4.13 -8.17 2.33
N LEU A 96 -3.28 -7.15 2.49
CA LEU A 96 -2.52 -6.64 1.36
C LEU A 96 -1.20 -7.36 1.16
N ILE A 97 -0.66 -7.95 2.21
CA ILE A 97 0.61 -8.68 2.13
C ILE A 97 0.51 -9.98 2.92
N ASP A 98 1.44 -10.87 2.61
CA ASP A 98 1.68 -12.08 3.39
C ASP A 98 3.02 -11.86 4.08
N TYR A 99 3.03 -11.84 5.41
CA TYR A 99 4.22 -11.52 6.19
C TYR A 99 4.54 -12.71 7.10
N ALA A 100 5.76 -13.21 7.01
CA ALA A 100 6.23 -14.32 7.83
C ALA A 100 7.26 -13.78 8.82
N PRO A 101 6.86 -13.49 10.06
CA PRO A 101 7.80 -12.88 11.02
C PRO A 101 9.02 -13.73 11.32
N ALA A 102 8.87 -15.06 11.27
CA ALA A 102 9.98 -15.94 11.63
C ALA A 102 11.13 -15.81 10.66
N THR A 103 10.85 -15.55 9.39
CA THR A 103 11.91 -15.46 8.37
C THR A 103 12.12 -14.04 7.88
N GLY A 104 11.21 -13.14 8.19
CA GLY A 104 11.29 -11.79 7.66
C GLY A 104 10.81 -11.66 6.23
N SER A 105 10.17 -12.70 5.70
CA SER A 105 9.71 -12.70 4.32
C SER A 105 8.42 -11.90 4.16
N VAL A 106 8.34 -11.12 3.10
CA VAL A 106 7.18 -10.27 2.81
C VAL A 106 6.82 -10.47 1.35
N ARG A 107 5.53 -10.72 1.10
CA ARG A 107 5.06 -10.93 -0.26
C ARG A 107 3.76 -10.17 -0.45
N LEU A 108 3.64 -9.49 -1.59
CA LEU A 108 2.40 -8.79 -1.91
C LEU A 108 1.33 -9.82 -2.30
N GLU A 109 0.15 -9.68 -1.71
CA GLU A 109 -0.97 -10.52 -2.11
C GLU A 109 -1.48 -10.08 -3.47
N PRO A 110 -2.14 -10.97 -4.22
CA PRO A 110 -2.76 -10.54 -5.47
C PRO A 110 -3.79 -9.45 -5.18
N LEU A 111 -3.63 -8.32 -5.82
CA LEU A 111 -4.49 -7.16 -5.57
C LEU A 111 -5.40 -6.90 -6.75
N HIS A 112 -6.61 -6.44 -6.44
CA HIS A 112 -7.50 -5.96 -7.48
C HIS A 112 -6.86 -4.74 -8.14
N HIS A 113 -7.05 -4.60 -9.47
CA HIS A 113 -6.37 -3.51 -10.17
C HIS A 113 -6.78 -2.14 -9.64
N ARG A 114 -7.97 -1.99 -9.07
CA ARG A 114 -8.37 -0.72 -8.48
C ARG A 114 -7.54 -0.39 -7.26
N VAL A 115 -7.20 -1.40 -6.46
CA VAL A 115 -6.36 -1.19 -5.31
C VAL A 115 -4.96 -0.78 -5.75
N GLU A 116 -4.44 -1.44 -6.78
CA GLU A 116 -3.14 -1.07 -7.32
C GLU A 116 -3.13 0.38 -7.80
N GLU A 117 -4.18 0.79 -8.50
CA GLU A 117 -4.28 2.16 -8.98
C GLU A 117 -4.22 3.16 -7.84
N ILE A 118 -4.95 2.88 -6.77
CA ILE A 118 -4.98 3.77 -5.62
C ILE A 118 -3.58 3.91 -5.03
N ILE A 119 -2.88 2.79 -4.90
CA ILE A 119 -1.53 2.82 -4.35
C ILE A 119 -0.61 3.65 -5.26
N ARG A 120 -0.65 3.41 -6.56
CA ARG A 120 0.23 4.13 -7.48
C ARG A 120 -0.07 5.62 -7.48
N GLN A 121 -1.34 5.98 -7.46
CA GLN A 121 -1.70 7.40 -7.47
C GLN A 121 -1.32 8.09 -6.18
N SER A 122 -1.44 7.40 -5.06
CA SER A 122 -1.11 8.02 -3.77
C SER A 122 0.37 8.38 -3.69
N VAL A 123 1.23 7.57 -4.31
CA VAL A 123 2.66 7.86 -4.31
C VAL A 123 3.00 8.90 -5.36
N ALA A 124 2.36 8.84 -6.52
CA ALA A 124 2.61 9.82 -7.57
C ALA A 124 2.29 11.24 -7.10
N VAL A 125 1.20 11.39 -6.37
CA VAL A 125 0.84 12.70 -5.83
C VAL A 125 1.88 13.17 -4.82
N GLU A 126 2.31 12.25 -3.97
CA GLU A 126 3.31 12.59 -2.97
C GLU A 126 4.61 13.07 -3.60
N ASP A 127 5.03 12.40 -4.68
CA ASP A 127 6.29 12.74 -5.33
C ASP A 127 6.16 13.96 -6.24
N GLY A 128 4.95 14.45 -6.43
CA GLY A 128 4.76 15.53 -7.38
C GLY A 128 4.81 15.08 -8.82
N SER A 129 4.83 13.79 -9.06
CA SER A 129 4.87 13.25 -10.42
C SER A 129 3.59 13.54 -11.17
N VAL A 130 2.49 13.59 -10.45
CA VAL A 130 1.19 13.92 -11.01
C VAL A 130 0.67 15.11 -10.23
N SER A 131 0.74 16.26 -10.83
CA SER A 131 0.31 17.47 -10.15
C SER A 131 -0.85 18.07 -10.94
N PRO A 132 -1.90 18.50 -10.26
CA PRO A 132 -3.00 19.14 -10.96
C PRO A 132 -2.57 20.38 -11.71
N ASN A 133 -1.49 20.99 -11.29
CA ASN A 133 -1.01 22.20 -11.91
C ASN A 133 -0.02 21.99 -13.02
N ASP A 134 0.35 20.75 -13.26
CA ASP A 134 1.31 20.47 -14.30
C ASP A 134 0.69 20.41 -15.67
N ALA A 135 -0.58 20.49 -15.70
CA ALA A 135 -1.27 20.37 -16.98
C ALA A 135 -0.95 21.51 -17.90
#